data_80fd9b6d44c805d5618d912a6430812e
#
_entry.id   80fd9b6d44c805d5618d912a6430812e
#
_cell.length_a   1.000
_cell.length_b   1.000
_cell.length_c   1.000
_cell.angle_alpha   90.00
_cell.angle_beta   90.00
_cell.angle_gamma   90.00
#
_symmetry.space_group_name_H-M   'P 1'
#
loop_
_entity.id
_entity.type
_entity.pdbx_description
1 polymer ?
#
loop_
_entity_poly.entity_id
_entity_poly.type
_entity_poly.pdbx_seq_one_letter_code
_entity_poly.pdbx_strand_id
1 'polypeptide(L)'
;MAVKIRMTRMGRRHRPFFRINAVEGRNPRDGRILEKLGHYDPLEKDATKQYVLNKERIEYWVGQGADASDTCAQVFKKQLEITCPQYEAKLARRARAKAIARKLGKPFTEAERIAEVKAAEAAAAAAKAAEEKAAAAKAA
;
A
#
# COMPACT_ATOMS: atom_id res chain seq x y z
N MET A 1 -25.36 -0.97 2.68
CA MET A 1 -24.46 -0.15 1.84
C MET A 1 -23.06 -0.17 2.49
N ALA A 2 -21.99 -0.32 1.70
CA ALA A 2 -20.64 -0.36 2.27
C ALA A 2 -20.12 1.07 2.45
N VAL A 3 -19.89 1.48 3.69
CA VAL A 3 -19.22 2.74 4.03
C VAL A 3 -17.72 2.53 3.95
N LYS A 4 -17.00 3.51 3.38
CA LYS A 4 -15.53 3.50 3.31
C LYS A 4 -14.96 4.73 3.99
N ILE A 5 -13.83 4.53 4.68
CA ILE A 5 -13.07 5.63 5.26
C ILE A 5 -11.85 5.84 4.37
N ARG A 6 -11.73 7.03 3.81
CA ARG A 6 -10.63 7.36 2.90
C ARG A 6 -10.17 8.80 3.01
N MET A 7 -8.97 9.05 2.53
CA MET A 7 -8.40 10.39 2.43
C MET A 7 -8.80 11.05 1.11
N THR A 8 -9.30 12.27 1.19
CA THR A 8 -9.53 13.15 0.05
C THR A 8 -8.42 14.20 0.02
N ARG A 9 -7.72 14.32 -1.11
CA ARG A 9 -6.69 15.34 -1.27
C ARG A 9 -7.32 16.70 -1.50
N MET A 10 -6.86 17.66 -0.73
CA MET A 10 -7.24 19.06 -0.80
C MET A 10 -5.96 19.92 -0.82
N GLY A 11 -6.12 21.22 -0.66
CA GLY A 11 -5.01 22.16 -0.69
C GLY A 11 -4.68 22.65 -2.10
N ARG A 12 -3.59 23.38 -2.23
CA ARG A 12 -3.11 23.97 -3.49
C ARG A 12 -2.00 23.15 -4.13
N ARG A 13 -1.57 23.56 -5.33
CA ARG A 13 -0.38 23.02 -5.98
C ARG A 13 0.84 23.15 -5.05
N HIS A 14 1.64 22.11 -4.92
CA HIS A 14 2.81 21.98 -4.04
C HIS A 14 2.55 22.05 -2.52
N ARG A 15 1.28 22.23 -2.07
CA ARG A 15 0.88 22.08 -0.66
C ARG A 15 -0.28 21.11 -0.51
N PRO A 16 -0.03 19.82 -0.44
CA PRO A 16 -1.06 18.83 -0.22
C PRO A 16 -1.61 18.94 1.22
N PHE A 17 -2.92 18.79 1.33
CA PHE A 17 -3.65 18.68 2.58
C PHE A 17 -4.67 17.57 2.41
N PHE A 18 -4.86 16.73 3.41
CA PHE A 18 -5.74 15.57 3.29
C PHE A 18 -6.84 15.62 4.35
N ARG A 19 -8.09 15.45 3.91
CA ARG A 19 -9.22 15.20 4.82
C ARG A 19 -9.51 13.71 4.88
N ILE A 20 -9.78 13.23 6.08
CA ILE A 20 -10.20 11.86 6.35
C ILE A 20 -11.71 11.90 6.55
N ASN A 21 -12.43 11.19 5.68
CA ASN A 21 -13.88 11.23 5.61
C ASN A 21 -14.46 9.82 5.56
N ALA A 22 -15.61 9.63 6.21
CA ALA A 22 -16.50 8.51 5.95
C ALA A 22 -17.34 8.85 4.71
N VAL A 23 -17.35 7.94 3.73
CA VAL A 23 -18.05 8.11 2.46
C VAL A 23 -18.76 6.83 2.07
N GLU A 24 -19.81 6.93 1.28
CA GLU A 24 -20.41 5.76 0.64
C GLU A 24 -19.45 5.16 -0.38
N GLY A 25 -19.31 3.81 -0.39
CA GLY A 25 -18.34 3.13 -1.22
C GLY A 25 -18.46 3.35 -2.72
N ARG A 26 -19.67 3.70 -3.19
CA ARG A 26 -19.96 3.99 -4.60
C ARG A 26 -19.63 5.42 -5.04
N ASN A 27 -19.52 6.34 -4.08
CA ASN A 27 -19.25 7.75 -4.39
C ASN A 27 -17.82 7.95 -4.93
N PRO A 28 -17.63 8.86 -5.91
CA PRO A 28 -16.32 9.22 -6.41
C PRO A 28 -15.45 9.85 -5.29
N ARG A 29 -14.14 9.99 -5.53
CA ARG A 29 -13.18 10.47 -4.52
C ARG A 29 -13.58 11.81 -3.90
N ASP A 30 -14.06 12.74 -4.70
CA ASP A 30 -14.41 14.11 -4.32
C ASP A 30 -15.93 14.31 -4.18
N GLY A 31 -16.70 13.21 -4.14
CA GLY A 31 -18.15 13.22 -4.02
C GLY A 31 -18.66 13.50 -2.60
N ARG A 32 -19.98 13.33 -2.41
CA ARG A 32 -20.65 13.55 -1.13
C ARG A 32 -20.01 12.73 -0.01
N ILE A 33 -19.71 13.39 1.09
CA ILE A 33 -19.22 12.78 2.32
C ILE A 33 -20.37 12.56 3.30
N LEU A 34 -20.30 11.49 4.09
CA LEU A 34 -21.23 11.24 5.20
C LEU A 34 -20.80 12.02 6.42
N GLU A 35 -19.53 11.93 6.79
CA GLU A 35 -18.97 12.60 7.94
C GLU A 35 -17.48 12.89 7.78
N LYS A 36 -17.01 14.02 8.33
CA LYS A 36 -15.60 14.37 8.43
C LYS A 36 -15.03 13.81 9.73
N LEU A 37 -14.05 12.92 9.63
CA LEU A 37 -13.41 12.26 10.77
C LEU A 37 -12.12 12.93 11.23
N GLY A 38 -11.53 13.75 10.35
CA GLY A 38 -10.30 14.45 10.67
C GLY A 38 -9.57 14.99 9.45
N HIS A 39 -8.31 15.38 9.68
CA HIS A 39 -7.42 15.80 8.60
C HIS A 39 -5.96 15.44 8.90
N TYR A 40 -5.16 15.46 7.85
CA TYR A 40 -3.71 15.26 7.87
C TYR A 40 -3.02 16.33 7.05
N ASP A 41 -2.11 17.07 7.68
CA ASP A 41 -1.22 18.04 7.01
C ASP A 41 0.23 17.49 7.05
N PRO A 42 0.78 17.03 5.92
CA PRO A 42 2.14 16.49 5.87
C PRO A 42 3.23 17.56 6.00
N LEU A 43 2.90 18.83 5.82
CA LEU A 43 3.85 19.94 5.83
C LEU A 43 3.91 20.68 7.19
N GLU A 44 3.09 20.24 8.16
CA GLU A 44 3.15 20.78 9.51
C GLU A 44 4.44 20.34 10.20
N LYS A 45 5.13 21.29 10.83
CA LYS A 45 6.42 21.03 11.52
C LYS A 45 6.23 20.19 12.78
N ASP A 46 5.14 20.44 13.48
CA ASP A 46 4.81 19.74 14.73
C ASP A 46 4.15 18.40 14.43
N ALA A 47 4.82 17.30 14.73
CA ALA A 47 4.30 15.94 14.50
C ALA A 47 2.94 15.68 15.18
N THR A 48 2.69 16.32 16.33
CA THR A 48 1.43 16.20 17.07
C THR A 48 0.26 16.89 16.37
N LYS A 49 0.52 17.95 15.62
CA LYS A 49 -0.50 18.73 14.90
C LYS A 49 -0.71 18.23 13.46
N GLN A 50 0.19 17.38 12.97
CA GLN A 50 0.04 16.80 11.62
C GLN A 50 -1.28 16.03 11.46
N TYR A 51 -1.73 15.35 12.51
CA TYR A 51 -2.95 14.58 12.51
C TYR A 51 -3.94 15.13 13.52
N VAL A 52 -5.08 15.59 13.03
CA VAL A 52 -6.23 15.93 13.89
C VAL A 52 -7.34 14.94 13.58
N LEU A 53 -7.59 14.03 14.52
CA LEU A 53 -8.49 12.88 14.34
C LEU A 53 -9.53 12.86 15.47
N ASN A 54 -10.79 12.61 15.10
CA ASN A 54 -11.84 12.36 16.07
C ASN A 54 -11.92 10.86 16.37
N LYS A 55 -11.30 10.43 17.48
CA LYS A 55 -11.18 9.03 17.86
C LYS A 55 -12.55 8.37 18.00
N GLU A 56 -13.48 8.97 18.73
CA GLU A 56 -14.80 8.42 19.00
C GLU A 56 -15.60 8.12 17.72
N ARG A 57 -15.54 9.06 16.76
CA ARG A 57 -16.26 8.90 15.50
C ARG A 57 -15.61 7.86 14.60
N ILE A 58 -14.29 7.74 14.64
CA ILE A 58 -13.56 6.69 13.91
C ILE A 58 -13.91 5.31 14.47
N GLU A 59 -13.89 5.15 15.80
CA GLU A 59 -14.28 3.89 16.47
C GLU A 59 -15.72 3.50 16.15
N TYR A 60 -16.64 4.47 16.18
CA TYR A 60 -18.02 4.25 15.78
C TYR A 60 -18.15 3.68 14.38
N TRP A 61 -17.52 4.31 13.38
CA TRP A 61 -17.61 3.86 11.99
C TRP A 61 -16.90 2.51 11.76
N VAL A 62 -15.77 2.28 12.39
CA VAL A 62 -15.08 0.98 12.35
C VAL A 62 -15.95 -0.11 12.99
N GLY A 63 -16.60 0.18 14.11
CA GLY A 63 -17.54 -0.71 14.79
C GLY A 63 -18.78 -1.03 13.94
N GLN A 64 -19.27 -0.08 13.12
CA GLN A 64 -20.33 -0.30 12.12
C GLN A 64 -19.86 -1.08 10.88
N GLY A 65 -18.60 -1.48 10.83
CA GLY A 65 -18.05 -2.24 9.72
C GLY A 65 -17.60 -1.40 8.52
N ALA A 66 -17.30 -0.13 8.69
CA ALA A 66 -16.74 0.70 7.63
C ALA A 66 -15.34 0.21 7.23
N ASP A 67 -15.12 0.09 5.92
CA ASP A 67 -13.83 -0.34 5.35
C ASP A 67 -12.87 0.85 5.26
N ALA A 68 -11.80 0.81 6.08
CA ALA A 68 -10.76 1.83 6.02
C ALA A 68 -9.76 1.52 4.89
N SER A 69 -9.42 2.53 4.09
CA SER A 69 -8.34 2.40 3.10
C SER A 69 -7.02 2.07 3.81
N ASP A 70 -6.11 1.40 3.11
CA ASP A 70 -4.83 0.92 3.68
C ASP A 70 -4.06 2.05 4.40
N THR A 71 -4.03 3.24 3.80
CA THR A 71 -3.37 4.42 4.40
C THR A 71 -4.07 4.90 5.66
N CYS A 72 -5.43 4.97 5.65
CA CYS A 72 -6.20 5.36 6.84
C CYS A 72 -6.01 4.36 7.97
N ALA A 73 -6.07 3.06 7.67
CA ALA A 73 -5.89 2.01 8.66
C ALA A 73 -4.50 2.05 9.33
N GLN A 74 -3.44 2.34 8.56
CA GLN A 74 -2.09 2.53 9.10
C GLN A 74 -2.01 3.74 10.02
N VAL A 75 -2.63 4.87 9.64
CA VAL A 75 -2.67 6.09 10.46
C VAL A 75 -3.45 5.83 11.76
N PHE A 76 -4.59 5.16 11.69
CA PHE A 76 -5.40 4.84 12.88
C PHE A 76 -4.66 3.93 13.83
N LYS A 77 -3.97 2.91 13.32
CA LYS A 77 -3.15 2.02 14.13
C LYS A 77 -1.99 2.76 14.80
N LYS A 78 -1.33 3.69 14.08
CA LYS A 78 -0.16 4.41 14.58
C LYS A 78 -0.51 5.52 15.56
N GLN A 79 -1.60 6.26 15.33
CA GLN A 79 -1.95 7.47 16.08
C GLN A 79 -2.99 7.25 17.17
N LEU A 80 -3.92 6.31 16.96
CA LEU A 80 -5.07 6.09 17.83
C LEU A 80 -5.09 4.68 18.43
N GLU A 81 -4.18 3.80 18.01
CA GLU A 81 -4.15 2.37 18.37
C GLU A 81 -5.43 1.60 17.97
N ILE A 82 -6.20 2.16 17.03
CA ILE A 82 -7.43 1.54 16.55
C ILE A 82 -7.09 0.49 15.49
N THR A 83 -7.57 -0.72 15.72
CA THR A 83 -7.42 -1.85 14.82
C THR A 83 -8.57 -1.94 13.84
N CYS A 84 -8.29 -1.94 12.54
CA CYS A 84 -9.28 -2.14 11.48
C CYS A 84 -9.30 -3.62 11.05
N PRO A 85 -10.33 -4.42 11.42
CA PRO A 85 -10.32 -5.86 11.22
C PRO A 85 -10.20 -6.26 9.74
N GLN A 86 -10.83 -5.52 8.84
CA GLN A 86 -10.75 -5.78 7.39
C GLN A 86 -9.34 -5.58 6.84
N TYR A 87 -8.62 -4.56 7.33
CA TYR A 87 -7.23 -4.31 6.96
C TYR A 87 -6.30 -5.41 7.48
N GLU A 88 -6.48 -5.86 8.70
CA GLU A 88 -5.67 -6.97 9.25
C GLU A 88 -5.92 -8.30 8.54
N ALA A 89 -7.17 -8.62 8.24
CA ALA A 89 -7.50 -9.78 7.43
C ALA A 89 -6.84 -9.74 6.04
N LYS A 90 -6.80 -8.55 5.42
CA LYS A 90 -6.11 -8.32 4.14
C LYS A 90 -4.61 -8.54 4.27
N LEU A 91 -3.98 -8.01 5.32
CA LEU A 91 -2.56 -8.22 5.60
C LEU A 91 -2.23 -9.69 5.84
N ALA A 92 -3.04 -10.39 6.65
CA ALA A 92 -2.87 -11.81 6.93
C ALA A 92 -2.98 -12.65 5.65
N ARG A 93 -3.98 -12.36 4.79
CA ARG A 93 -4.12 -13.02 3.48
C ARG A 93 -2.90 -12.79 2.59
N ARG A 94 -2.39 -11.55 2.54
CA ARG A 94 -1.20 -11.20 1.75
C ARG A 94 0.06 -11.89 2.30
N ALA A 95 0.21 -11.97 3.62
CA ALA A 95 1.32 -12.68 4.26
C ALA A 95 1.29 -14.17 3.96
N ARG A 96 0.12 -14.82 4.03
CA ARG A 96 -0.07 -16.24 3.65
C ARG A 96 0.29 -16.47 2.18
N ALA A 97 -0.20 -15.63 1.26
CA ALA A 97 0.12 -15.73 -0.15
C ALA A 97 1.62 -15.59 -0.42
N LYS A 98 2.30 -14.65 0.27
CA LYS A 98 3.75 -14.49 0.19
C LYS A 98 4.50 -15.72 0.72
N ALA A 99 4.05 -16.31 1.82
CA ALA A 99 4.64 -17.52 2.38
C ALA A 99 4.51 -18.72 1.43
N ILE A 100 3.34 -18.87 0.77
CA ILE A 100 3.12 -19.91 -0.24
C ILE A 100 4.02 -19.69 -1.46
N ALA A 101 4.09 -18.46 -1.96
CA ALA A 101 4.95 -18.12 -3.10
C ALA A 101 6.43 -18.43 -2.82
N ARG A 102 6.92 -18.12 -1.60
CA ARG A 102 8.28 -18.47 -1.17
C ARG A 102 8.53 -19.98 -1.14
N LYS A 103 7.55 -20.76 -0.63
CA LYS A 103 7.65 -22.24 -0.62
C LYS A 103 7.68 -22.83 -2.02
N LEU A 104 7.00 -22.21 -2.98
CA LEU A 104 6.94 -22.62 -4.38
C LEU A 104 8.11 -22.07 -5.22
N GLY A 105 9.02 -21.28 -4.63
CA GLY A 105 10.12 -20.62 -5.35
C GLY A 105 9.64 -19.59 -6.39
N LYS A 106 8.40 -19.12 -6.30
CA LYS A 106 7.84 -18.15 -7.26
C LYS A 106 7.98 -16.72 -6.73
N PRO A 107 8.38 -15.76 -7.56
CA PRO A 107 8.48 -14.37 -7.14
C PRO A 107 7.08 -13.83 -6.82
N PHE A 108 6.93 -13.23 -5.65
CA PHE A 108 5.67 -12.67 -5.21
C PHE A 108 5.55 -11.17 -5.53
N THR A 109 6.66 -10.44 -5.47
CA THR A 109 6.70 -9.01 -5.72
C THR A 109 7.20 -8.69 -7.12
N GLU A 110 6.82 -7.55 -7.66
CA GLU A 110 7.29 -7.07 -8.96
C GLU A 110 8.82 -6.91 -8.98
N ALA A 111 9.40 -6.43 -7.87
CA ALA A 111 10.85 -6.32 -7.72
C ALA A 111 11.56 -7.68 -7.81
N GLU A 112 11.00 -8.72 -7.19
CA GLU A 112 11.53 -10.09 -7.29
C GLU A 112 11.43 -10.63 -8.72
N ARG A 113 10.33 -10.36 -9.43
CA ARG A 113 10.17 -10.74 -10.85
C ARG A 113 11.19 -10.06 -11.75
N ILE A 114 11.40 -8.76 -11.57
CA ILE A 114 12.40 -7.99 -12.33
C ILE A 114 13.81 -8.52 -12.01
N ALA A 115 14.10 -8.86 -10.77
CA ALA A 115 15.38 -9.43 -10.38
C ALA A 115 15.63 -10.81 -11.03
N GLU A 116 14.61 -11.68 -11.08
CA GLU A 116 14.71 -12.97 -11.77
C GLU A 116 14.92 -12.81 -13.26
N VAL A 117 14.18 -11.91 -13.92
CA VAL A 117 14.37 -11.65 -15.36
C VAL A 117 15.79 -11.15 -15.64
N LYS A 118 16.29 -10.21 -14.85
CA LYS A 118 17.67 -9.71 -14.99
C LYS A 118 18.72 -10.80 -14.73
N ALA A 119 18.48 -11.65 -13.74
CA ALA A 119 19.38 -12.77 -13.45
C ALA A 119 19.37 -13.80 -14.59
N ALA A 120 18.21 -14.10 -15.17
CA ALA A 120 18.08 -14.99 -16.32
C ALA A 120 18.76 -14.41 -17.58
N GLU A 121 18.58 -13.11 -17.84
CA GLU A 121 19.26 -12.42 -18.94
C GLU A 121 20.79 -12.42 -18.77
N ALA A 122 21.28 -12.15 -17.56
CA ALA A 122 22.72 -12.19 -17.26
C ALA A 122 23.29 -13.59 -17.40
N ALA A 123 22.56 -14.62 -16.96
CA ALA A 123 22.97 -16.02 -17.15
C ALA A 123 23.00 -16.43 -18.64
N ALA A 124 22.01 -16.00 -19.41
CA ALA A 124 21.97 -16.25 -20.85
C ALA A 124 23.11 -15.54 -21.60
N ALA A 125 23.43 -14.30 -21.20
CA ALA A 125 24.57 -13.56 -21.76
C ALA A 125 25.92 -14.23 -21.43
N ALA A 126 26.08 -14.68 -20.17
CA ALA A 126 27.27 -15.42 -19.75
C ALA A 126 27.43 -16.76 -20.47
N ALA A 127 26.33 -17.49 -20.70
CA ALA A 127 26.34 -18.73 -21.46
C ALA A 127 26.76 -18.51 -22.91
N LYS A 128 26.24 -17.49 -23.60
CA LYS A 128 26.62 -17.12 -24.94
C LYS A 128 28.11 -16.73 -25.06
N ALA A 129 28.60 -15.93 -24.09
CA ALA A 129 30.01 -15.55 -24.05
C ALA A 129 30.94 -16.74 -23.77
N ALA A 130 30.51 -17.73 -22.99
CA ALA A 130 31.26 -18.97 -22.77
C ALA A 130 31.29 -19.85 -24.00
N GLU A 131 30.20 -19.95 -24.76
CA GLU A 131 30.09 -20.71 -25.98
C GLU A 131 30.96 -20.10 -27.09
N GLU A 132 30.97 -18.77 -27.23
CA GLU A 132 31.80 -18.02 -28.15
C GLU A 132 33.30 -18.21 -27.86
N LYS A 133 33.70 -18.18 -26.59
CA LYS A 133 35.07 -18.48 -26.15
C LYS A 133 35.46 -19.93 -26.42
N ALA A 134 34.56 -20.88 -26.24
CA ALA A 134 34.80 -22.28 -26.53
C ALA A 134 34.93 -22.56 -28.04
N ALA A 135 34.13 -21.85 -28.84
CA ALA A 135 34.22 -21.92 -30.33
C ALA A 135 35.54 -21.31 -30.82
N ALA A 136 35.96 -20.16 -30.26
CA ALA A 136 37.26 -19.56 -30.62
C ALA A 136 38.45 -20.42 -30.21
N ALA A 137 38.40 -21.11 -29.09
CA ALA A 137 39.43 -22.04 -28.63
C ALA A 137 39.52 -23.34 -29.46
N LYS A 138 38.45 -23.71 -30.18
CA LYS A 138 38.44 -24.86 -31.11
C LYS A 138 38.93 -24.53 -32.50
N ALA A 139 38.97 -23.24 -32.87
CA ALA A 139 39.40 -22.75 -34.18
C ALA A 139 40.89 -22.33 -34.22
N ALA A 140 41.57 -22.31 -33.10
CA ALA A 140 43.01 -22.07 -32.93
C ALA A 140 43.74 -23.39 -32.68
#